data_db14d634d81e03447b60a64a21ab3119
#
_entry.id   db14d634d81e03447b60a64a21ab3119
#
_cell.length_a   1.000
_cell.length_b   1.000
_cell.length_c   1.000
_cell.angle_alpha   90.00
_cell.angle_beta   90.00
_cell.angle_gamma   90.00
#
_symmetry.space_group_name_H-M   'P 1'
#
loop_
_entity.id
_entity.type
_entity.pdbx_description
1 polymer ?
#
loop_
_entity_poly.entity_id
_entity_poly.type
_entity_poly.pdbx_seq_one_letter_code
_entity_poly.pdbx_strand_id
1 'polypeptide(L)'
;MFLQLMELDDQKATTVTQALLNCLHHFGFTDDYIRDHLVAFVSDGASVMTGRKSGVAAQLTDLFPKLVTWHCLNHRLELAVGDAADEAQGVSHFRIFMDSLYTHCSRSPKAQKHLQSAARELDIQVKKSGVF
;
A
#
# COMPACT_ATOMS: atom_id res chain seq x y z
N MET A 1 -10.97 -1.51 -14.37
CA MET A 1 -10.30 -0.68 -15.40
C MET A 1 -9.22 0.13 -14.71
N PHE A 2 -7.99 0.09 -15.19
CA PHE A 2 -6.88 0.92 -14.72
C PHE A 2 -6.78 2.15 -15.63
N LEU A 3 -6.68 3.35 -15.08
CA LEU A 3 -6.60 4.57 -15.88
C LEU A 3 -5.14 4.92 -16.19
N GLN A 4 -4.35 5.21 -15.15
CA GLN A 4 -2.98 5.67 -15.33
C GLN A 4 -2.17 5.50 -14.04
N LEU A 5 -0.86 5.30 -14.17
CA LEU A 5 0.11 5.49 -13.10
C LEU A 5 0.66 6.91 -13.22
N MET A 6 0.64 7.67 -12.13
CA MET A 6 1.15 9.04 -12.08
C MET A 6 2.30 9.14 -11.10
N GLU A 7 3.37 9.82 -11.51
CA GLU A 7 4.45 10.21 -10.62
C GLU A 7 4.04 11.50 -9.88
N LEU A 8 4.32 11.56 -8.59
CA LEU A 8 3.97 12.70 -7.74
C LEU A 8 5.25 13.36 -7.24
N ASP A 9 5.29 14.69 -7.25
CA ASP A 9 6.42 15.48 -6.75
C ASP A 9 6.59 15.36 -5.23
N ASP A 10 5.49 15.17 -4.51
CA ASP A 10 5.45 14.95 -3.07
C ASP A 10 4.25 14.08 -2.66
N GLN A 11 4.19 13.72 -1.38
CA GLN A 11 3.11 12.88 -0.82
C GLN A 11 2.06 13.71 -0.06
N LYS A 12 1.91 15.00 -0.35
CA LYS A 12 0.88 15.82 0.30
C LYS A 12 -0.51 15.52 -0.27
N ALA A 13 -1.50 15.63 0.59
CA ALA A 13 -2.89 15.39 0.20
C ALA A 13 -3.35 16.31 -0.94
N THR A 14 -2.91 17.56 -0.97
CA THR A 14 -3.21 18.50 -2.05
C THR A 14 -2.63 18.07 -3.39
N THR A 15 -1.39 17.59 -3.40
CA THR A 15 -0.73 17.07 -4.61
C THR A 15 -1.45 15.84 -5.14
N VAL A 16 -1.80 14.91 -4.24
CA VAL A 16 -2.55 13.70 -4.61
C VAL A 16 -3.94 14.05 -5.15
N THR A 17 -4.67 14.95 -4.48
CA THR A 17 -6.00 15.39 -4.91
C THR A 17 -5.95 16.03 -6.31
N GLN A 18 -4.99 16.94 -6.53
CA GLN A 18 -4.82 17.59 -7.82
C GLN A 18 -4.44 16.59 -8.92
N ALA A 19 -3.55 15.65 -8.61
CA ALA A 19 -3.17 14.61 -9.57
C ALA A 19 -4.35 13.72 -9.97
N LEU A 20 -5.22 13.34 -9.01
CA LEU A 20 -6.44 12.58 -9.31
C LEU A 20 -7.39 13.36 -10.24
N LEU A 21 -7.64 14.63 -9.95
CA LEU A 21 -8.51 15.47 -10.79
C LEU A 21 -7.91 15.69 -12.18
N ASN A 22 -6.61 15.98 -12.26
CA ASN A 22 -5.92 16.12 -13.53
C ASN A 22 -5.96 14.83 -14.36
N CYS A 23 -5.84 13.68 -13.73
CA CYS A 23 -5.99 12.39 -14.38
C CYS A 23 -7.38 12.23 -15.01
N LEU A 24 -8.44 12.53 -14.27
CA LEU A 24 -9.80 12.44 -14.77
C LEU A 24 -10.03 13.41 -15.94
N HIS A 25 -9.56 14.67 -15.84
CA HIS A 25 -9.63 15.65 -16.94
C HIS A 25 -8.85 15.20 -18.18
N HIS A 26 -7.67 14.60 -17.99
CA HIS A 26 -6.87 14.06 -19.11
C HIS A 26 -7.64 12.99 -19.89
N PHE A 27 -8.49 12.20 -19.22
CA PHE A 27 -9.37 11.22 -19.87
C PHE A 27 -10.68 11.80 -20.37
N GLY A 28 -10.84 13.13 -20.38
CA GLY A 28 -11.97 13.84 -20.98
C GLY A 28 -13.18 14.01 -20.05
N PHE A 29 -13.06 13.69 -18.76
CA PHE A 29 -14.14 13.96 -17.80
C PHE A 29 -14.14 15.44 -17.42
N THR A 30 -15.24 16.12 -17.71
CA THR A 30 -15.44 17.54 -17.33
C THR A 30 -15.80 17.66 -15.85
N ASP A 31 -15.62 18.85 -15.26
CA ASP A 31 -15.99 19.10 -13.85
C ASP A 31 -17.46 18.79 -13.56
N ASP A 32 -18.36 19.14 -14.47
CA ASP A 32 -19.79 18.86 -14.34
C ASP A 32 -20.05 17.36 -14.37
N TYR A 33 -19.40 16.64 -15.28
CA TYR A 33 -19.52 15.19 -15.33
C TYR A 33 -19.00 14.53 -14.06
N ILE A 34 -17.82 14.95 -13.55
CA ILE A 34 -17.24 14.43 -12.31
C ILE A 34 -18.18 14.72 -11.13
N ARG A 35 -18.73 15.93 -11.04
CA ARG A 35 -19.66 16.32 -9.95
C ARG A 35 -20.91 15.46 -9.91
N ASP A 36 -21.42 15.07 -11.07
CA ASP A 36 -22.66 14.28 -11.16
C ASP A 36 -22.43 12.77 -11.03
N HIS A 37 -21.24 12.28 -11.40
CA HIS A 37 -20.98 10.84 -11.53
C HIS A 37 -19.94 10.29 -10.56
N LEU A 38 -19.12 11.13 -9.93
CA LEU A 38 -18.16 10.67 -8.91
C LEU A 38 -18.91 10.41 -7.60
N VAL A 39 -19.30 9.15 -7.39
CA VAL A 39 -20.14 8.76 -6.27
C VAL A 39 -19.36 8.17 -5.09
N ALA A 40 -18.16 7.66 -5.32
CA ALA A 40 -17.37 7.03 -4.26
C ALA A 40 -15.86 7.23 -4.46
N PHE A 41 -15.16 7.33 -3.34
CA PHE A 41 -13.70 7.32 -3.25
C PHE A 41 -13.26 6.28 -2.22
N VAL A 42 -12.38 5.38 -2.63
CA VAL A 42 -11.84 4.32 -1.77
C VAL A 42 -10.33 4.42 -1.74
N SER A 43 -9.75 4.44 -0.54
CA SER A 43 -8.30 4.46 -0.35
C SER A 43 -7.88 3.56 0.82
N ASP A 44 -6.59 3.39 1.01
CA ASP A 44 -6.04 2.83 2.23
C ASP A 44 -6.26 3.76 3.44
N GLY A 45 -5.82 3.31 4.62
CA GLY A 45 -5.96 4.07 5.86
C GLY A 45 -4.88 5.12 6.12
N ALA A 46 -3.99 5.38 5.15
CA ALA A 46 -2.92 6.37 5.33
C ALA A 46 -3.49 7.73 5.72
N SER A 47 -2.82 8.43 6.64
CA SER A 47 -3.29 9.72 7.17
C SER A 47 -3.41 10.80 6.10
N VAL A 48 -2.57 10.73 5.05
CA VAL A 48 -2.66 11.63 3.88
C VAL A 48 -3.95 11.40 3.10
N MET A 49 -4.47 10.17 3.07
CA MET A 49 -5.70 9.82 2.36
C MET A 49 -6.94 10.08 3.20
N THR A 50 -6.95 9.67 4.47
CA THR A 50 -8.14 9.63 5.33
C THR A 50 -8.17 10.71 6.41
N GLY A 51 -7.17 11.59 6.46
CA GLY A 51 -7.07 12.68 7.46
C GLY A 51 -8.33 13.57 7.46
N ARG A 52 -8.97 13.69 8.64
CA ARG A 52 -10.31 14.32 8.78
C ARG A 52 -10.39 15.79 8.36
N LYS A 53 -9.28 16.55 8.46
CA LYS A 53 -9.27 18.00 8.17
C LYS A 53 -8.71 18.35 6.80
N SER A 54 -7.72 17.60 6.33
CA SER A 54 -6.94 17.97 5.15
C SER A 54 -6.48 16.77 4.31
N GLY A 55 -6.98 15.57 4.60
CA GLY A 55 -6.71 14.39 3.79
C GLY A 55 -7.38 14.49 2.42
N VAL A 56 -6.95 13.64 1.49
CA VAL A 56 -7.51 13.56 0.13
C VAL A 56 -9.04 13.37 0.18
N ALA A 57 -9.53 12.46 1.03
CA ALA A 57 -10.94 12.21 1.20
C ALA A 57 -11.72 13.47 1.64
N ALA A 58 -11.18 14.24 2.59
CA ALA A 58 -11.79 15.48 3.04
C ALA A 58 -11.85 16.53 1.90
N GLN A 59 -10.73 16.73 1.19
CA GLN A 59 -10.69 17.68 0.05
C GLN A 59 -11.64 17.28 -1.06
N LEU A 60 -11.71 15.98 -1.41
CA LEU A 60 -12.67 15.51 -2.41
C LEU A 60 -14.13 15.65 -1.96
N THR A 61 -14.44 15.43 -0.68
CA THR A 61 -15.79 15.63 -0.14
C THR A 61 -16.21 17.09 -0.15
N ASP A 62 -15.27 18.01 0.10
CA ASP A 62 -15.53 19.45 0.02
C ASP A 62 -15.86 19.89 -1.43
N LEU A 63 -15.19 19.29 -2.43
CA LEU A 63 -15.45 19.54 -3.85
C LEU A 63 -16.71 18.82 -4.35
N PHE A 64 -16.98 17.64 -3.85
CA PHE A 64 -18.06 16.74 -4.26
C PHE A 64 -18.90 16.29 -3.05
N PRO A 65 -19.87 17.07 -2.59
CA PRO A 65 -20.62 16.79 -1.35
C PRO A 65 -21.42 15.49 -1.34
N LYS A 66 -21.67 14.90 -2.51
CA LYS A 66 -22.36 13.60 -2.65
C LYS A 66 -21.41 12.42 -2.58
N LEU A 67 -20.10 12.66 -2.49
CA LEU A 67 -19.08 11.63 -2.52
C LEU A 67 -19.11 10.78 -1.23
N VAL A 68 -19.22 9.47 -1.38
CA VAL A 68 -19.06 8.51 -0.30
C VAL A 68 -17.59 8.11 -0.20
N THR A 69 -16.96 8.34 0.94
CA THR A 69 -15.57 7.92 1.17
C THR A 69 -15.53 6.63 1.96
N TRP A 70 -14.71 5.68 1.55
CA TRP A 70 -14.60 4.38 2.18
C TRP A 70 -13.15 3.93 2.35
N HIS A 71 -12.87 3.28 3.46
CA HIS A 71 -11.56 2.67 3.69
C HIS A 71 -11.50 1.29 3.00
N CYS A 72 -10.42 1.03 2.27
CA CYS A 72 -10.23 -0.22 1.52
C CYS A 72 -10.41 -1.45 2.43
N LEU A 73 -11.35 -2.32 2.07
CA LEU A 73 -11.68 -3.52 2.86
C LEU A 73 -10.51 -4.51 2.89
N ASN A 74 -9.79 -4.67 1.79
CA ASN A 74 -8.63 -5.56 1.72
C ASN A 74 -7.54 -5.12 2.70
N HIS A 75 -7.26 -3.81 2.76
CA HIS A 75 -6.28 -3.27 3.69
C HIS A 75 -6.75 -3.42 5.16
N ARG A 76 -8.04 -3.21 5.43
CA ARG A 76 -8.61 -3.46 6.75
C ARG A 76 -8.53 -4.93 7.16
N LEU A 77 -8.76 -5.84 6.21
CA LEU A 77 -8.62 -7.28 6.46
C LEU A 77 -7.16 -7.65 6.74
N GLU A 78 -6.22 -7.10 5.96
CA GLU A 78 -4.78 -7.31 6.18
C GLU A 78 -4.35 -6.86 7.58
N LEU A 79 -4.77 -5.68 8.02
CA LEU A 79 -4.50 -5.18 9.36
C LEU A 79 -5.10 -6.10 10.43
N ALA A 80 -6.37 -6.51 10.28
CA ALA A 80 -7.03 -7.39 11.24
C ALA A 80 -6.36 -8.78 11.33
N VAL A 81 -5.90 -9.32 10.21
CA VAL A 81 -5.14 -10.58 10.18
C VAL A 81 -3.77 -10.39 10.83
N GLY A 82 -3.11 -9.25 10.59
CA GLY A 82 -1.86 -8.88 11.25
C GLY A 82 -2.01 -8.82 12.77
N ASP A 83 -3.01 -8.09 13.25
CA ASP A 83 -3.31 -7.96 14.69
C ASP A 83 -3.59 -9.34 15.33
N ALA A 84 -4.43 -10.16 14.69
CA ALA A 84 -4.71 -11.51 15.16
C ALA A 84 -3.48 -12.43 15.16
N ALA A 85 -2.60 -12.29 14.19
CA ALA A 85 -1.34 -13.03 14.12
C ALA A 85 -0.36 -12.58 15.21
N ASP A 86 -0.31 -11.29 15.53
CA ASP A 86 0.57 -10.73 16.58
C ASP A 86 0.10 -11.16 18.00
N GLU A 87 -1.18 -11.40 18.21
CA GLU A 87 -1.73 -11.97 19.46
C GLU A 87 -1.40 -13.47 19.62
N ALA A 88 -1.16 -14.19 18.54
CA ALA A 88 -0.81 -15.61 18.58
C ALA A 88 0.66 -15.81 18.93
N GLN A 89 0.95 -16.24 20.18
CA GLN A 89 2.32 -16.40 20.72
C GLN A 89 3.26 -17.20 19.80
N GLY A 90 2.75 -18.23 19.12
CA GLY A 90 3.55 -19.05 18.20
C GLY A 90 3.95 -18.31 16.93
N VAL A 91 3.09 -17.42 16.42
CA VAL A 91 3.33 -16.65 15.19
C VAL A 91 4.34 -15.54 15.44
N SER A 92 4.25 -14.85 16.57
CA SER A 92 5.21 -13.80 16.94
C SER A 92 6.63 -14.34 17.07
N HIS A 93 6.82 -15.49 17.71
CA HIS A 93 8.12 -16.17 17.82
C HIS A 93 8.66 -16.60 16.45
N PHE A 94 7.81 -17.14 15.60
CA PHE A 94 8.19 -17.52 14.24
C PHE A 94 8.62 -16.31 13.40
N ARG A 95 7.90 -15.19 13.50
CA ARG A 95 8.24 -13.93 12.82
C ARG A 95 9.62 -13.41 13.27
N ILE A 96 9.87 -13.33 14.58
CA ILE A 96 11.17 -12.93 15.13
C ILE A 96 12.28 -13.85 14.62
N PHE A 97 12.04 -15.16 14.60
CA PHE A 97 12.99 -16.14 14.07
C PHE A 97 13.28 -15.88 12.58
N MET A 98 12.26 -15.69 11.75
CA MET A 98 12.41 -15.42 10.32
C MET A 98 13.15 -14.10 10.05
N ASP A 99 12.82 -13.02 10.78
CA ASP A 99 13.50 -11.74 10.69
C ASP A 99 14.98 -11.84 11.08
N SER A 100 15.28 -12.61 12.11
CA SER A 100 16.65 -12.87 12.55
C SER A 100 17.42 -13.66 11.51
N LEU A 101 16.82 -14.69 10.95
CA LEU A 101 17.40 -15.51 9.88
C LEU A 101 17.65 -14.68 8.61
N TYR A 102 16.67 -13.89 8.19
CA TYR A 102 16.81 -13.00 7.06
C TYR A 102 17.92 -11.97 7.27
N THR A 103 17.96 -11.34 8.43
CA THR A 103 18.99 -10.35 8.78
C THR A 103 20.38 -10.97 8.79
N HIS A 104 20.50 -12.18 9.35
CA HIS A 104 21.78 -12.91 9.35
C HIS A 104 22.26 -13.22 7.93
N CYS A 105 21.36 -13.73 7.08
CA CYS A 105 21.71 -14.08 5.71
C CYS A 105 21.96 -12.83 4.84
N SER A 106 21.18 -11.76 4.99
CA SER A 106 21.28 -10.55 4.15
C SER A 106 22.50 -9.70 4.47
N ARG A 107 22.94 -9.65 5.73
CA ARG A 107 24.08 -8.82 6.18
C ARG A 107 25.45 -9.51 6.12
N SER A 108 25.49 -10.83 5.94
CA SER A 108 26.74 -11.60 5.92
C SER A 108 26.98 -12.25 4.57
N PRO A 109 28.00 -11.79 3.80
CA PRO A 109 28.38 -12.43 2.54
C PRO A 109 28.77 -13.92 2.72
N LYS A 110 29.31 -14.27 3.89
CA LYS A 110 29.65 -15.66 4.22
C LYS A 110 28.38 -16.50 4.39
N ALA A 111 27.38 -15.99 5.14
CA ALA A 111 26.11 -16.68 5.32
C ALA A 111 25.34 -16.82 4.00
N GLN A 112 25.38 -15.83 3.13
CA GLN A 112 24.80 -15.93 1.78
C GLN A 112 25.44 -17.05 0.94
N LYS A 113 26.77 -17.19 0.98
CA LYS A 113 27.45 -18.27 0.27
C LYS A 113 27.06 -19.64 0.82
N HIS A 114 26.97 -19.78 2.15
CA HIS A 114 26.50 -21.02 2.77
C HIS A 114 25.07 -21.36 2.40
N LEU A 115 24.17 -20.37 2.41
CA LEU A 115 22.78 -20.55 1.99
C LEU A 115 22.68 -20.99 0.53
N GLN A 116 23.44 -20.39 -0.37
CA GLN A 116 23.50 -20.78 -1.79
C GLN A 116 24.07 -22.18 -1.98
N SER A 117 25.10 -22.57 -1.22
CA SER A 117 25.62 -23.94 -1.26
C SER A 117 24.60 -24.96 -0.83
N ALA A 118 23.95 -24.75 0.32
CA ALA A 118 22.91 -25.62 0.83
C ALA A 118 21.70 -25.72 -0.14
N ALA A 119 21.32 -24.61 -0.75
CA ALA A 119 20.23 -24.59 -1.72
C ALA A 119 20.56 -25.41 -2.98
N ARG A 120 21.81 -25.37 -3.45
CA ARG A 120 22.27 -26.20 -4.57
C ARG A 120 22.28 -27.69 -4.25
N GLU A 121 22.69 -28.05 -3.04
CA GLU A 121 22.64 -29.44 -2.57
C GLU A 121 21.21 -30.00 -2.47
N LEU A 122 20.24 -29.13 -2.19
CA LEU A 122 18.82 -29.49 -2.07
C LEU A 122 18.02 -29.26 -3.36
N ASP A 123 18.68 -28.84 -4.44
CA ASP A 123 18.04 -28.47 -5.72
C ASP A 123 16.92 -27.41 -5.58
N ILE A 124 17.11 -26.45 -4.67
CA ILE A 124 16.16 -25.37 -4.38
C ILE A 124 16.69 -24.04 -4.96
N GLN A 125 15.83 -23.31 -5.67
CA GLN A 125 16.15 -21.96 -6.12
C GLN A 125 15.94 -20.94 -5.00
N VAL A 126 17.03 -20.30 -4.56
CA VAL A 126 16.96 -19.14 -3.66
C VAL A 126 16.70 -17.89 -4.50
N LYS A 127 15.47 -17.38 -4.46
CA LYS A 127 15.14 -16.06 -5.02
C LYS A 127 15.53 -14.99 -3.98
N LYS A 128 16.20 -13.91 -4.44
CA LYS A 128 16.26 -12.69 -3.62
C LYS A 128 14.80 -12.24 -3.41
N SER A 129 14.31 -12.32 -2.18
CA SER A 129 13.05 -11.67 -1.85
C SER A 129 13.26 -10.17 -2.01
N GLY A 130 12.63 -9.59 -3.02
CA GLY A 130 12.44 -8.15 -3.05
C GLY A 130 11.63 -7.79 -1.81
N VAL A 131 12.03 -6.73 -1.14
CA VAL A 131 11.22 -6.10 -0.09
C VAL A 131 9.92 -5.70 -0.78
N PHE A 132 8.79 -6.26 -0.29
CA PHE A 132 7.47 -5.76 -0.64
C PHE A 132 7.24 -4.42 0.04
#